data_c240dbc92152ea74b1c7d8f881b97c00
#
_entry.id   c240dbc92152ea74b1c7d8f881b97c00
#
_cell.length_a   1.000
_cell.length_b   1.000
_cell.length_c   1.000
_cell.angle_alpha   90.00
_cell.angle_beta   90.00
_cell.angle_gamma   90.00
#
_symmetry.space_group_name_H-M   'P 1'
#
loop_
_entity.id
_entity.type
_entity.pdbx_description
1 polymer ?
#
loop_
_entity_poly.entity_id
_entity_poly.type
_entity_poly.pdbx_seq_one_letter_code
_entity_poly.pdbx_strand_id
1 'polypeptide(L)'
;GATHVEAHNVYGMLMARASREALERWLPDKRPFNITRAAYAGAQRYASSWTGDNSSTWDHLRLSLTMTLNAGLSGLAFTGPDTGGFGGNGDAELFARWIQLSSMLPFFRTHTAKKTRDQEPWSFGQQVEDISRKYIELRYQLLPYLYSLFAQSSQNGWPIVRPLFMSDPTDERLRTVEDAFLVGDNLLIAPVLEKGATAREVYLPRGRWYDYWTHQAYEGGKVIHVQAPLDTLPIFVKAGAVIPMWPIMQYVGQMPVEELLLKVYAGNGEIALYEDAGEGLAYQSGDYRWLYFTCRSMPGGGLTIDWRRAGTY
;
A
#
# COMPACT_ATOMS: atom_id res chain seq x y z
N GLY A 1 -0.16 19.50 36.98
CA GLY A 1 -0.18 18.59 35.86
C GLY A 1 -1.56 18.53 35.22
N ALA A 2 -1.68 18.15 33.99
CA ALA A 2 -2.97 17.97 33.31
C ALA A 2 -3.74 16.76 33.87
N THR A 3 -5.05 16.87 33.97
CA THR A 3 -5.91 15.73 34.32
C THR A 3 -5.98 14.73 33.17
N HIS A 4 -6.43 13.49 33.45
CA HIS A 4 -6.62 12.50 32.39
C HIS A 4 -7.69 12.94 31.35
N VAL A 5 -8.72 13.65 31.80
CA VAL A 5 -9.74 14.20 30.90
C VAL A 5 -9.15 15.17 29.88
N GLU A 6 -8.25 16.06 30.31
CA GLU A 6 -7.57 17.02 29.45
C GLU A 6 -6.56 16.34 28.50
N ALA A 7 -5.87 15.30 28.98
CA ALA A 7 -4.81 14.63 28.23
C ALA A 7 -5.25 13.38 27.43
N HIS A 8 -6.48 12.91 27.60
CA HIS A 8 -6.96 11.62 27.10
C HIS A 8 -6.65 11.38 25.60
N ASN A 9 -7.02 12.32 24.74
CA ASN A 9 -6.83 12.16 23.30
C ASN A 9 -5.38 12.24 22.85
N VAL A 10 -4.51 12.92 23.60
CA VAL A 10 -3.09 13.07 23.25
C VAL A 10 -2.18 12.13 24.02
N TYR A 11 -2.70 11.39 24.99
CA TYR A 11 -1.91 10.49 25.85
C TYR A 11 -1.12 9.46 25.04
N GLY A 12 -1.79 8.72 24.15
CA GLY A 12 -1.14 7.72 23.30
C GLY A 12 -0.12 8.35 22.34
N MET A 13 -0.42 9.52 21.78
CA MET A 13 0.52 10.26 20.96
C MET A 13 1.78 10.68 21.74
N LEU A 14 1.61 11.14 22.98
CA LEU A 14 2.75 11.53 23.84
C LEU A 14 3.59 10.31 24.25
N MET A 15 2.98 9.15 24.47
CA MET A 15 3.72 7.89 24.67
C MET A 15 4.55 7.53 23.43
N ALA A 16 3.95 7.60 22.25
CA ALA A 16 4.64 7.34 20.98
C ALA A 16 5.80 8.32 20.76
N ARG A 17 5.59 9.61 21.10
CA ARG A 17 6.64 10.64 21.09
C ARG A 17 7.79 10.29 22.00
N ALA A 18 7.53 9.97 23.27
CA ALA A 18 8.56 9.61 24.24
C ALA A 18 9.36 8.38 23.78
N SER A 19 8.70 7.37 23.20
CA SER A 19 9.35 6.20 22.63
C SER A 19 10.24 6.56 21.44
N ARG A 20 9.77 7.44 20.55
CA ARG A 20 10.52 7.93 19.40
C ARG A 20 11.77 8.69 19.84
N GLU A 21 11.63 9.64 20.74
CA GLU A 21 12.74 10.44 21.28
C GLU A 21 13.79 9.57 21.99
N ALA A 22 13.35 8.51 22.68
CA ALA A 22 14.25 7.54 23.30
C ALA A 22 15.05 6.75 22.24
N LEU A 23 14.39 6.24 21.20
CA LEU A 23 15.05 5.51 20.10
C LEU A 23 16.06 6.39 19.36
N GLU A 24 15.72 7.64 19.06
CA GLU A 24 16.63 8.60 18.41
C GLU A 24 17.86 8.91 19.27
N ARG A 25 17.70 8.93 20.60
CA ARG A 25 18.81 9.15 21.54
C ARG A 25 19.73 7.93 21.68
N TRP A 26 19.15 6.72 21.76
CA TRP A 26 19.90 5.51 22.04
C TRP A 26 20.42 4.80 20.80
N LEU A 27 19.81 5.06 19.66
CA LEU A 27 20.13 4.46 18.37
C LEU A 27 20.20 5.56 17.28
N PRO A 28 21.15 6.53 17.42
CA PRO A 28 21.17 7.70 16.52
C PRO A 28 21.43 7.37 15.05
N ASP A 29 22.08 6.24 14.78
CA ASP A 29 22.40 5.77 13.42
C ASP A 29 21.29 4.92 12.82
N LYS A 30 20.18 4.71 13.56
CA LYS A 30 19.05 3.90 13.12
C LYS A 30 17.82 4.77 12.85
N ARG A 31 17.03 4.34 11.86
CA ARG A 31 15.72 4.94 11.60
C ARG A 31 14.71 4.36 12.58
N PRO A 32 14.17 5.14 13.52
CA PRO A 32 13.25 4.60 14.52
C PRO A 32 11.95 4.15 13.88
N PHE A 33 11.44 3.01 14.32
CA PHE A 33 10.13 2.49 13.98
C PHE A 33 9.31 2.22 15.23
N ASN A 34 8.21 2.93 15.37
CA ASN A 34 7.20 2.72 16.39
C ASN A 34 5.87 2.36 15.76
N ILE A 35 5.10 1.55 16.45
CA ILE A 35 3.71 1.30 16.12
C ILE A 35 2.84 1.53 17.35
N THR A 36 1.69 2.19 17.17
CA THR A 36 0.73 2.46 18.24
C THR A 36 -0.70 2.21 17.77
N ARG A 37 -1.53 1.63 18.66
CA ARG A 37 -2.98 1.56 18.44
C ARG A 37 -3.68 2.86 18.81
N ALA A 38 -3.17 3.53 19.82
CA ALA A 38 -3.74 4.79 20.33
C ALA A 38 -3.19 5.97 19.53
N ALA A 39 -3.80 6.25 18.38
CA ALA A 39 -3.43 7.34 17.51
C ALA A 39 -4.44 8.49 17.62
N TYR A 40 -3.93 9.71 17.51
CA TYR A 40 -4.66 10.96 17.39
C TYR A 40 -3.96 11.83 16.35
N ALA A 41 -4.63 12.88 15.86
CA ALA A 41 -4.03 13.80 14.88
C ALA A 41 -2.67 14.32 15.37
N GLY A 42 -1.63 14.10 14.57
CA GLY A 42 -0.23 14.39 14.94
C GLY A 42 0.60 13.18 15.36
N ALA A 43 -0.02 12.01 15.63
CA ALA A 43 0.70 10.78 16.01
C ALA A 43 1.58 10.25 14.85
N GLN A 44 1.23 10.53 13.60
CA GLN A 44 1.98 10.15 12.40
C GLN A 44 3.44 10.67 12.40
N ARG A 45 3.74 11.68 13.18
CA ARG A 45 5.10 12.20 13.36
C ARG A 45 6.00 11.27 14.18
N TYR A 46 5.41 10.38 14.97
CA TYR A 46 6.11 9.58 15.95
C TYR A 46 5.94 8.09 15.79
N ALA A 47 4.85 7.65 15.16
CA ALA A 47 4.54 6.23 15.00
C ALA A 47 3.68 5.97 13.77
N SER A 48 3.78 4.75 13.25
CA SER A 48 2.74 4.12 12.44
C SER A 48 1.59 3.65 13.34
N SER A 49 0.46 3.30 12.75
CA SER A 49 -0.69 2.74 13.48
C SER A 49 -1.25 1.51 12.77
N TRP A 50 -2.12 0.80 13.46
CA TRP A 50 -2.96 -0.20 12.82
C TRP A 50 -4.41 -0.01 13.26
N THR A 51 -5.34 -0.64 12.57
CA THR A 51 -6.78 -0.42 12.78
C THR A 51 -7.35 -1.11 14.02
N GLY A 52 -6.50 -1.73 14.87
CA GLY A 52 -6.88 -2.39 16.11
C GLY A 52 -7.30 -3.84 15.91
N ASP A 53 -7.93 -4.39 16.95
CA ASP A 53 -8.29 -5.81 17.06
C ASP A 53 -9.53 -6.12 16.20
N ASN A 54 -9.33 -6.42 14.95
CA ASN A 54 -10.35 -6.83 14.02
C ASN A 54 -10.70 -8.34 14.17
N SER A 55 -11.82 -8.76 13.61
CA SER A 55 -12.24 -10.18 13.63
C SER A 55 -12.03 -10.82 12.26
N SER A 56 -11.76 -12.14 12.26
CA SER A 56 -11.61 -12.95 11.04
C SER A 56 -12.97 -13.20 10.37
N THR A 57 -13.55 -12.14 9.80
CA THR A 57 -14.85 -12.15 9.08
C THR A 57 -14.79 -11.32 7.80
N TRP A 58 -15.68 -11.61 6.86
CA TRP A 58 -15.80 -10.87 5.61
C TRP A 58 -16.19 -9.40 5.83
N ASP A 59 -17.03 -9.11 6.82
CA ASP A 59 -17.39 -7.74 7.20
C ASP A 59 -16.17 -6.95 7.66
N HIS A 60 -15.29 -7.58 8.48
CA HIS A 60 -14.06 -6.94 8.93
C HIS A 60 -13.00 -6.84 7.83
N LEU A 61 -12.97 -7.75 6.85
CA LEU A 61 -12.16 -7.58 5.64
C LEU A 61 -12.57 -6.30 4.89
N ARG A 62 -13.88 -6.12 4.65
CA ARG A 62 -14.42 -4.91 4.01
C ARG A 62 -14.15 -3.65 4.84
N LEU A 63 -14.45 -3.70 6.13
CA LEU A 63 -14.21 -2.59 7.06
C LEU A 63 -12.73 -2.18 7.12
N SER A 64 -11.81 -3.14 7.04
CA SER A 64 -10.37 -2.87 7.06
C SER A 64 -9.92 -1.96 5.92
N LEU A 65 -10.51 -2.12 4.73
CA LEU A 65 -10.22 -1.24 3.60
C LEU A 65 -10.70 0.19 3.89
N THR A 66 -11.97 0.37 4.24
CA THR A 66 -12.53 1.70 4.48
C THR A 66 -11.87 2.42 5.66
N MET A 67 -11.55 1.70 6.73
CA MET A 67 -10.80 2.27 7.86
C MET A 67 -9.40 2.73 7.45
N THR A 68 -8.68 1.94 6.64
CA THR A 68 -7.34 2.30 6.16
C THR A 68 -7.38 3.54 5.27
N LEU A 69 -8.36 3.63 4.35
CA LEU A 69 -8.54 4.80 3.49
C LEU A 69 -8.86 6.07 4.30
N ASN A 70 -9.78 5.97 5.26
CA ASN A 70 -10.17 7.09 6.12
C ASN A 70 -9.01 7.53 7.05
N ALA A 71 -8.22 6.59 7.57
CA ALA A 71 -7.03 6.90 8.34
C ALA A 71 -6.00 7.67 7.48
N GLY A 72 -5.77 7.23 6.24
CA GLY A 72 -4.92 7.93 5.28
C GLY A 72 -5.37 9.36 5.01
N LEU A 73 -6.67 9.59 4.78
CA LEU A 73 -7.26 10.92 4.61
C LEU A 73 -7.15 11.78 5.88
N SER A 74 -7.04 11.15 7.05
CA SER A 74 -6.86 11.83 8.34
C SER A 74 -5.37 12.08 8.68
N GLY A 75 -4.45 11.82 7.73
CA GLY A 75 -3.01 12.00 7.91
C GLY A 75 -2.26 10.80 8.51
N LEU A 76 -2.95 9.71 8.84
CA LEU A 76 -2.35 8.46 9.33
C LEU A 76 -2.05 7.53 8.14
N ALA A 77 -1.17 7.98 7.24
CA ALA A 77 -0.92 7.29 5.97
C ALA A 77 -0.25 5.91 6.13
N PHE A 78 0.54 5.71 7.21
CA PHE A 78 1.16 4.42 7.51
C PHE A 78 0.28 3.61 8.46
N THR A 79 -0.75 2.99 7.91
CA THR A 79 -1.70 2.16 8.66
C THR A 79 -2.19 0.97 7.82
N GLY A 80 -2.80 0.00 8.48
CA GLY A 80 -3.42 -1.18 7.87
C GLY A 80 -4.01 -2.08 8.96
N PRO A 81 -4.73 -3.14 8.59
CA PRO A 81 -5.33 -4.09 9.53
C PRO A 81 -4.35 -5.15 10.00
N ASP A 82 -4.74 -5.90 11.03
CA ASP A 82 -4.20 -7.23 11.25
C ASP A 82 -4.75 -8.16 10.16
N THR A 83 -3.86 -8.60 9.27
CA THR A 83 -4.19 -9.41 8.11
C THR A 83 -4.70 -10.79 8.54
N GLY A 84 -5.85 -11.18 8.04
CA GLY A 84 -6.51 -12.43 8.43
C GLY A 84 -7.45 -12.27 9.63
N GLY A 85 -7.41 -11.13 10.32
CA GLY A 85 -8.18 -10.82 11.52
C GLY A 85 -7.47 -11.24 12.81
N PHE A 86 -7.51 -10.37 13.82
CA PHE A 86 -6.91 -10.62 15.14
C PHE A 86 -7.71 -11.67 15.95
N GLY A 87 -9.03 -11.52 15.98
CA GLY A 87 -9.92 -12.42 16.72
C GLY A 87 -10.67 -13.38 15.80
N GLY A 88 -10.98 -14.56 16.33
CA GLY A 88 -11.74 -15.57 15.59
C GLY A 88 -10.88 -16.47 14.69
N ASN A 89 -11.54 -17.37 13.94
CA ASN A 89 -10.91 -18.41 13.13
C ASN A 89 -11.44 -18.33 11.70
N GLY A 90 -10.83 -17.50 10.86
CA GLY A 90 -11.16 -17.39 9.45
C GLY A 90 -10.90 -18.67 8.66
N ASP A 91 -11.62 -18.83 7.55
CA ASP A 91 -11.36 -19.92 6.62
C ASP A 91 -10.23 -19.58 5.63
N ALA A 92 -9.82 -20.55 4.83
CA ALA A 92 -8.74 -20.46 3.87
C ALA A 92 -9.00 -19.36 2.80
N GLU A 93 -10.25 -19.27 2.31
CA GLU A 93 -10.63 -18.27 1.31
C GLU A 93 -10.52 -16.86 1.87
N LEU A 94 -11.07 -16.62 3.05
CA LEU A 94 -10.99 -15.32 3.72
C LEU A 94 -9.54 -14.88 3.92
N PHE A 95 -8.68 -15.79 4.39
CA PHE A 95 -7.28 -15.49 4.62
C PHE A 95 -6.56 -15.14 3.30
N ALA A 96 -6.77 -15.93 2.23
CA ALA A 96 -6.19 -15.67 0.92
C ALA A 96 -6.62 -14.27 0.39
N ARG A 97 -7.91 -13.93 0.46
CA ARG A 97 -8.40 -12.60 0.04
C ARG A 97 -7.86 -11.47 0.90
N TRP A 98 -7.65 -11.72 2.19
CA TRP A 98 -7.05 -10.73 3.08
C TRP A 98 -5.57 -10.48 2.79
N ILE A 99 -4.80 -11.54 2.53
CA ILE A 99 -3.39 -11.41 2.08
C ILE A 99 -3.33 -10.58 0.79
N GLN A 100 -4.20 -10.85 -0.19
CA GLN A 100 -4.27 -10.10 -1.44
C GLN A 100 -4.50 -8.60 -1.18
N LEU A 101 -5.51 -8.25 -0.40
CA LEU A 101 -5.80 -6.86 -0.04
C LEU A 101 -4.62 -6.22 0.70
N SER A 102 -4.16 -6.85 1.77
CA SER A 102 -3.18 -6.25 2.68
C SER A 102 -1.79 -6.11 2.06
N SER A 103 -1.44 -6.95 1.08
CA SER A 103 -0.17 -6.82 0.35
C SER A 103 -0.04 -5.47 -0.37
N MET A 104 -1.17 -4.81 -0.68
CA MET A 104 -1.23 -3.49 -1.33
C MET A 104 -1.41 -2.33 -0.33
N LEU A 105 -1.60 -2.62 0.96
CA LEU A 105 -1.75 -1.59 1.99
C LEU A 105 -0.40 -1.14 2.55
N PRO A 106 -0.29 0.06 3.13
CA PRO A 106 0.96 0.57 3.70
C PRO A 106 1.52 -0.32 4.80
N PHE A 107 0.69 -0.74 5.76
CA PHE A 107 1.06 -1.66 6.83
C PHE A 107 0.52 -3.07 6.53
N PHE A 108 1.41 -4.05 6.52
CA PHE A 108 1.10 -5.44 6.17
C PHE A 108 1.78 -6.40 7.15
N ARG A 109 0.99 -7.04 7.98
CA ARG A 109 1.41 -8.14 8.88
C ARG A 109 0.23 -9.06 9.17
N THR A 110 0.49 -10.33 9.47
CA THR A 110 -0.45 -11.20 10.17
C THR A 110 -0.26 -11.02 11.68
N HIS A 111 -1.35 -10.99 12.43
CA HIS A 111 -1.34 -10.92 13.89
C HIS A 111 -2.64 -11.46 14.45
N THR A 112 -2.57 -12.40 15.37
CA THR A 112 -3.73 -13.09 15.89
C THR A 112 -3.69 -13.24 17.41
N ALA A 113 -4.86 -13.37 18.04
CA ALA A 113 -5.00 -13.54 19.47
C ALA A 113 -4.54 -14.94 19.91
N LYS A 114 -4.11 -15.06 21.16
CA LYS A 114 -3.81 -16.36 21.77
C LYS A 114 -5.04 -17.29 21.71
N LYS A 115 -4.83 -18.53 21.32
CA LYS A 115 -5.86 -19.58 21.19
C LYS A 115 -6.79 -19.42 19.97
N THR A 116 -6.46 -18.59 19.02
CA THR A 116 -7.08 -18.61 17.69
C THR A 116 -6.26 -19.50 16.74
N ARG A 117 -6.77 -19.72 15.52
CA ARG A 117 -6.05 -20.45 14.48
C ARG A 117 -4.74 -19.75 14.15
N ASP A 118 -3.68 -20.54 13.93
CA ASP A 118 -2.41 -20.05 13.40
C ASP A 118 -2.61 -19.45 12.00
N GLN A 119 -1.93 -18.34 11.74
CA GLN A 119 -2.12 -17.55 10.50
C GLN A 119 -0.84 -17.47 9.66
N GLU A 120 0.09 -18.38 9.85
CA GLU A 120 1.14 -18.58 8.87
C GLU A 120 0.51 -19.13 7.57
N PRO A 121 0.99 -18.71 6.38
CA PRO A 121 0.38 -19.10 5.11
C PRO A 121 0.17 -20.62 4.92
N TRP A 122 1.09 -21.43 5.40
CA TRP A 122 1.02 -22.90 5.33
C TRP A 122 -0.04 -23.53 6.22
N SER A 123 -0.52 -22.81 7.25
CA SER A 123 -1.59 -23.30 8.17
C SER A 123 -2.93 -23.46 7.48
N PHE A 124 -3.09 -22.90 6.27
CA PHE A 124 -4.33 -22.97 5.47
C PHE A 124 -4.22 -23.92 4.26
N GLY A 125 -3.10 -24.63 4.12
CA GLY A 125 -2.81 -25.56 3.04
C GLY A 125 -2.12 -24.93 1.83
N GLN A 126 -1.64 -25.80 0.91
CA GLN A 126 -0.75 -25.45 -0.17
C GLN A 126 -1.27 -24.32 -1.09
N GLN A 127 -2.55 -24.35 -1.44
CA GLN A 127 -3.14 -23.32 -2.31
C GLN A 127 -3.01 -21.92 -1.69
N VAL A 128 -3.28 -21.78 -0.39
CA VAL A 128 -3.18 -20.48 0.29
C VAL A 128 -1.72 -20.06 0.49
N GLU A 129 -0.84 -21.01 0.73
CA GLU A 129 0.60 -20.75 0.78
C GLU A 129 1.10 -20.20 -0.57
N ASP A 130 0.74 -20.83 -1.69
CA ASP A 130 1.13 -20.39 -3.03
C ASP A 130 0.57 -18.99 -3.35
N ILE A 131 -0.69 -18.74 -3.01
CA ILE A 131 -1.29 -17.41 -3.15
C ILE A 131 -0.56 -16.38 -2.29
N SER A 132 -0.28 -16.71 -1.03
CA SER A 132 0.42 -15.81 -0.12
C SER A 132 1.82 -15.48 -0.63
N ARG A 133 2.56 -16.47 -1.11
CA ARG A 133 3.88 -16.31 -1.73
C ARG A 133 3.82 -15.35 -2.90
N LYS A 134 2.88 -15.55 -3.84
CA LYS A 134 2.68 -14.69 -5.01
C LYS A 134 2.53 -13.21 -4.61
N TYR A 135 1.71 -12.91 -3.59
CA TYR A 135 1.42 -11.52 -3.20
C TYR A 135 2.48 -10.92 -2.28
N ILE A 136 3.15 -11.73 -1.48
CA ILE A 136 4.33 -11.27 -0.70
C ILE A 136 5.48 -10.93 -1.67
N GLU A 137 5.75 -11.79 -2.66
CA GLU A 137 6.76 -11.53 -3.70
C GLU A 137 6.44 -10.29 -4.51
N LEU A 138 5.16 -10.13 -4.93
CA LEU A 138 4.71 -8.91 -5.62
C LEU A 138 4.93 -7.66 -4.76
N ARG A 139 4.63 -7.72 -3.46
CA ARG A 139 4.90 -6.59 -2.55
C ARG A 139 6.39 -6.27 -2.46
N TYR A 140 7.25 -7.29 -2.36
CA TYR A 140 8.70 -7.08 -2.34
C TYR A 140 9.20 -6.44 -3.64
N GLN A 141 8.67 -6.87 -4.77
CA GLN A 141 8.98 -6.25 -6.06
C GLN A 141 8.50 -4.78 -6.13
N LEU A 142 7.35 -4.46 -5.54
CA LEU A 142 6.78 -3.10 -5.50
C LEU A 142 7.39 -2.21 -4.39
N LEU A 143 8.33 -2.69 -3.58
CA LEU A 143 8.92 -1.87 -2.50
C LEU A 143 9.48 -0.53 -2.97
N PRO A 144 10.22 -0.40 -4.10
CA PRO A 144 10.70 0.90 -4.55
C PRO A 144 9.56 1.87 -4.89
N TYR A 145 8.47 1.37 -5.48
CA TYR A 145 7.27 2.15 -5.73
C TYR A 145 6.61 2.61 -4.42
N LEU A 146 6.37 1.67 -3.49
CA LEU A 146 5.77 1.96 -2.18
C LEU A 146 6.63 2.93 -1.37
N TYR A 147 7.95 2.73 -1.33
CA TYR A 147 8.87 3.58 -0.60
C TYR A 147 8.87 5.02 -1.13
N SER A 148 8.76 5.18 -2.45
CA SER A 148 8.59 6.49 -3.08
C SER A 148 7.29 7.18 -2.67
N LEU A 149 6.19 6.42 -2.53
CA LEU A 149 4.92 6.95 -2.00
C LEU A 149 5.03 7.36 -0.53
N PHE A 150 5.80 6.62 0.28
CA PHE A 150 6.11 7.01 1.66
C PHE A 150 6.90 8.32 1.71
N ALA A 151 7.91 8.49 0.85
CA ALA A 151 8.67 9.72 0.76
C ALA A 151 7.79 10.90 0.34
N GLN A 152 6.94 10.74 -0.68
CA GLN A 152 5.95 11.74 -1.08
C GLN A 152 4.99 12.09 0.06
N SER A 153 4.45 11.07 0.76
CA SER A 153 3.54 11.27 1.87
C SER A 153 4.17 12.07 3.01
N SER A 154 5.46 11.83 3.30
CA SER A 154 6.20 12.59 4.33
C SER A 154 6.42 14.05 3.95
N GLN A 155 6.48 14.38 2.65
CA GLN A 155 6.73 15.74 2.14
C GLN A 155 5.44 16.56 1.97
N ASN A 156 4.37 15.94 1.51
CA ASN A 156 3.15 16.64 1.10
C ASN A 156 1.87 16.20 1.80
N GLY A 157 1.94 15.15 2.65
CA GLY A 157 0.79 14.64 3.39
C GLY A 157 -0.20 13.79 2.57
N TRP A 158 0.08 13.51 1.29
CA TRP A 158 -0.81 12.68 0.48
C TRP A 158 -0.82 11.24 1.00
N PRO A 159 -2.01 10.60 1.10
CA PRO A 159 -2.08 9.21 1.53
C PRO A 159 -1.44 8.28 0.50
N ILE A 160 -0.85 7.19 0.98
CA ILE A 160 -0.22 6.16 0.14
C ILE A 160 -1.28 5.37 -0.62
N VAL A 161 -2.32 4.94 0.10
CA VAL A 161 -3.54 4.36 -0.49
C VAL A 161 -4.65 5.40 -0.51
N ARG A 162 -5.35 5.51 -1.63
CA ARG A 162 -6.23 6.65 -1.92
C ARG A 162 -7.62 6.17 -2.33
N PRO A 163 -8.70 6.77 -1.81
CA PRO A 163 -10.03 6.57 -2.39
C PRO A 163 -10.06 7.00 -3.86
N LEU A 164 -10.89 6.34 -4.67
CA LEU A 164 -10.92 6.59 -6.12
C LEU A 164 -11.30 8.03 -6.49
N PHE A 165 -12.08 8.74 -5.67
CA PHE A 165 -12.44 10.14 -5.94
C PHE A 165 -11.23 11.08 -6.01
N MET A 166 -10.08 10.70 -5.44
CA MET A 166 -8.85 11.50 -5.52
C MET A 166 -8.24 11.50 -6.94
N SER A 167 -8.58 10.50 -7.78
CA SER A 167 -8.11 10.47 -9.17
C SER A 167 -8.88 11.41 -10.09
N ASP A 168 -10.17 11.65 -9.78
CA ASP A 168 -11.04 12.52 -10.54
C ASP A 168 -12.18 13.03 -9.63
N PRO A 169 -11.94 14.13 -8.89
CA PRO A 169 -12.94 14.69 -7.98
C PRO A 169 -14.23 15.17 -8.65
N THR A 170 -14.23 15.32 -9.98
CA THR A 170 -15.40 15.75 -10.75
C THR A 170 -16.33 14.60 -11.14
N ASP A 171 -15.89 13.35 -11.02
CA ASP A 171 -16.75 12.18 -11.24
C ASP A 171 -17.45 11.79 -9.93
N GLU A 172 -18.73 12.15 -9.81
CA GLU A 172 -19.52 11.90 -8.60
C GLU A 172 -19.64 10.40 -8.24
N ARG A 173 -19.57 9.50 -9.23
CA ARG A 173 -19.63 8.05 -9.00
C ARG A 173 -18.47 7.54 -8.16
N LEU A 174 -17.30 8.19 -8.22
CA LEU A 174 -16.13 7.81 -7.46
C LEU A 174 -16.22 8.13 -5.97
N ARG A 175 -17.16 9.02 -5.57
CA ARG A 175 -17.31 9.44 -4.17
C ARG A 175 -17.84 8.33 -3.26
N THR A 176 -18.56 7.38 -3.82
CA THR A 176 -19.22 6.30 -3.09
C THR A 176 -18.56 4.94 -3.30
N VAL A 177 -17.43 4.87 -4.04
CA VAL A 177 -16.69 3.63 -4.22
C VAL A 177 -15.89 3.33 -2.96
N GLU A 178 -16.24 2.24 -2.27
CA GLU A 178 -15.60 1.82 -1.03
C GLU A 178 -14.97 0.42 -1.11
N ASP A 179 -15.05 -0.22 -2.28
CA ASP A 179 -14.56 -1.58 -2.55
C ASP A 179 -13.41 -1.64 -3.55
N ALA A 180 -12.86 -0.48 -3.92
CA ALA A 180 -11.66 -0.32 -4.73
C ALA A 180 -10.89 0.94 -4.30
N PHE A 181 -9.57 0.93 -4.53
CA PHE A 181 -8.70 2.04 -4.13
C PHE A 181 -7.49 2.17 -5.04
N LEU A 182 -6.79 3.29 -4.94
CA LEU A 182 -5.51 3.50 -5.61
C LEU A 182 -4.34 3.29 -4.65
N VAL A 183 -3.25 2.72 -5.15
CA VAL A 183 -1.92 2.80 -4.54
C VAL A 183 -1.11 3.83 -5.32
N GLY A 184 -0.88 4.99 -4.70
CA GLY A 184 -0.42 6.18 -5.43
C GLY A 184 -1.43 6.62 -6.48
N ASP A 185 -0.95 7.08 -7.65
CA ASP A 185 -1.80 7.53 -8.76
C ASP A 185 -1.94 6.49 -9.87
N ASN A 186 -1.15 5.41 -9.81
CA ASN A 186 -0.92 4.56 -10.97
C ASN A 186 -1.52 3.15 -10.86
N LEU A 187 -1.75 2.64 -9.66
CA LEU A 187 -2.30 1.29 -9.45
C LEU A 187 -3.70 1.38 -8.83
N LEU A 188 -4.70 0.84 -9.52
CA LEU A 188 -6.05 0.65 -8.99
C LEU A 188 -6.18 -0.81 -8.55
N ILE A 189 -6.58 -1.00 -7.31
CA ILE A 189 -6.75 -2.29 -6.66
C ILE A 189 -8.23 -2.52 -6.39
N ALA A 190 -8.75 -3.64 -6.85
CA ALA A 190 -10.15 -4.00 -6.68
C ALA A 190 -10.28 -5.38 -6.00
N PRO A 191 -10.11 -5.46 -4.66
CA PRO A 191 -10.12 -6.72 -3.93
C PRO A 191 -11.50 -7.39 -3.96
N VAL A 192 -11.53 -8.72 -3.92
CA VAL A 192 -12.75 -9.48 -3.70
C VAL A 192 -13.08 -9.45 -2.20
N LEU A 193 -14.24 -8.91 -1.85
CA LEU A 193 -14.69 -8.69 -0.48
C LEU A 193 -15.93 -9.52 -0.10
N GLU A 194 -16.28 -10.50 -0.94
CA GLU A 194 -17.43 -11.38 -0.75
C GLU A 194 -17.05 -12.83 -0.89
N LYS A 195 -17.56 -13.67 0.02
CA LYS A 195 -17.26 -15.09 0.03
C LYS A 195 -17.76 -15.78 -1.24
N GLY A 196 -16.91 -16.62 -1.83
CA GLY A 196 -17.24 -17.43 -3.00
C GLY A 196 -17.25 -16.66 -4.31
N ALA A 197 -17.03 -15.36 -4.31
CA ALA A 197 -17.00 -14.57 -5.54
C ALA A 197 -15.73 -14.86 -6.35
N THR A 198 -15.91 -15.19 -7.62
CA THR A 198 -14.84 -15.46 -8.60
C THR A 198 -14.79 -14.44 -9.74
N ALA A 199 -15.63 -13.42 -9.66
CA ALA A 199 -15.69 -12.28 -10.55
C ALA A 199 -16.26 -11.09 -9.81
N ARG A 200 -16.03 -9.88 -10.31
CA ARG A 200 -16.63 -8.67 -9.75
C ARG A 200 -16.76 -7.56 -10.80
N GLU A 201 -17.59 -6.60 -10.49
CA GLU A 201 -17.64 -5.32 -11.19
C GLU A 201 -16.60 -4.36 -10.62
N VAL A 202 -15.98 -3.58 -11.51
CA VAL A 202 -15.03 -2.53 -11.16
C VAL A 202 -15.36 -1.28 -11.96
N TYR A 203 -15.61 -0.18 -11.27
CA TYR A 203 -15.67 1.11 -11.93
C TYR A 203 -14.27 1.66 -12.14
N LEU A 204 -13.83 1.76 -13.39
CA LEU A 204 -12.55 2.38 -13.75
C LEU A 204 -12.75 3.90 -13.92
N PRO A 205 -11.96 4.74 -13.22
CA PRO A 205 -11.94 6.18 -13.45
C PRO A 205 -11.63 6.53 -14.91
N ARG A 206 -12.00 7.72 -15.36
CA ARG A 206 -11.73 8.19 -16.73
C ARG A 206 -10.26 8.05 -17.12
N GLY A 207 -10.00 7.73 -18.39
CA GLY A 207 -8.69 7.45 -18.95
C GLY A 207 -8.53 6.00 -19.34
N ARG A 208 -7.35 5.64 -19.80
CA ARG A 208 -7.03 4.25 -20.19
C ARG A 208 -6.32 3.55 -19.06
N TRP A 209 -6.70 2.29 -18.85
CA TRP A 209 -6.15 1.39 -17.84
C TRP A 209 -5.72 0.08 -18.46
N TYR A 210 -4.75 -0.60 -17.88
CA TYR A 210 -4.29 -1.92 -18.30
C TYR A 210 -4.45 -2.90 -17.14
N ASP A 211 -5.02 -4.06 -17.40
CA ASP A 211 -4.97 -5.16 -16.45
C ASP A 211 -3.51 -5.56 -16.18
N TYR A 212 -3.13 -5.63 -14.94
CA TYR A 212 -1.74 -5.90 -14.52
C TYR A 212 -1.26 -7.30 -14.95
N TRP A 213 -2.19 -8.27 -14.98
CA TRP A 213 -1.87 -9.67 -15.23
C TRP A 213 -1.90 -10.03 -16.72
N THR A 214 -2.88 -9.54 -17.44
CA THR A 214 -3.14 -9.88 -18.85
C THR A 214 -2.64 -8.84 -19.84
N HIS A 215 -2.32 -7.63 -19.33
CA HIS A 215 -1.99 -6.45 -20.15
C HIS A 215 -3.12 -5.97 -21.06
N GLN A 216 -4.33 -6.50 -20.90
CA GLN A 216 -5.49 -6.03 -21.64
C GLN A 216 -5.79 -4.58 -21.32
N ALA A 217 -6.02 -3.77 -22.37
CA ALA A 217 -6.37 -2.36 -22.22
C ALA A 217 -7.89 -2.17 -22.06
N TYR A 218 -8.27 -1.26 -21.19
CA TYR A 218 -9.63 -0.84 -20.93
C TYR A 218 -9.75 0.67 -21.02
N GLU A 219 -10.81 1.15 -21.65
CA GLU A 219 -11.20 2.55 -21.52
C GLU A 219 -12.03 2.74 -20.25
N GLY A 220 -11.62 3.68 -19.41
CA GLY A 220 -12.30 4.00 -18.16
C GLY A 220 -13.53 4.87 -18.33
N GLY A 221 -14.05 5.42 -17.22
CA GLY A 221 -15.32 6.14 -17.15
C GLY A 221 -16.53 5.21 -17.15
N LYS A 222 -16.36 3.93 -16.91
CA LYS A 222 -17.40 2.90 -16.94
C LYS A 222 -17.09 1.73 -16.00
N VAL A 223 -18.12 0.95 -15.71
CA VAL A 223 -18.01 -0.35 -15.04
C VAL A 223 -17.53 -1.39 -16.03
N ILE A 224 -16.61 -2.24 -15.59
CA ILE A 224 -16.18 -3.45 -16.28
C ILE A 224 -16.41 -4.68 -15.39
N HIS A 225 -16.65 -5.84 -16.04
CA HIS A 225 -16.69 -7.13 -15.36
C HIS A 225 -15.35 -7.82 -15.48
N VAL A 226 -14.79 -8.27 -14.35
CA VAL A 226 -13.47 -8.92 -14.32
C VAL A 226 -13.53 -10.24 -13.60
N GLN A 227 -12.82 -11.24 -14.13
CA GLN A 227 -12.63 -12.51 -13.46
C GLN A 227 -11.64 -12.32 -12.32
N ALA A 228 -11.94 -12.92 -11.17
CA ALA A 228 -11.14 -12.85 -9.98
C ALA A 228 -11.13 -14.22 -9.27
N PRO A 229 -10.62 -15.29 -9.89
CA PRO A 229 -10.45 -16.58 -9.21
C PRO A 229 -9.64 -16.38 -7.93
N LEU A 230 -9.64 -17.37 -7.04
CA LEU A 230 -9.09 -17.21 -5.68
C LEU A 230 -7.63 -16.71 -5.65
N ASP A 231 -6.84 -17.07 -6.64
CA ASP A 231 -5.44 -16.67 -6.78
C ASP A 231 -5.23 -15.30 -7.45
N THR A 232 -6.30 -14.60 -7.82
CA THR A 232 -6.23 -13.35 -8.59
C THR A 232 -6.88 -12.18 -7.86
N LEU A 233 -6.06 -11.18 -7.54
CA LEU A 233 -6.47 -9.84 -7.15
C LEU A 233 -6.56 -8.98 -8.42
N PRO A 234 -7.71 -8.43 -8.79
CA PRO A 234 -7.78 -7.47 -9.89
C PRO A 234 -6.97 -6.21 -9.59
N ILE A 235 -5.99 -5.95 -10.45
CA ILE A 235 -5.10 -4.79 -10.40
C ILE A 235 -5.09 -4.15 -11.78
N PHE A 236 -5.32 -2.83 -11.83
CA PHE A 236 -5.25 -2.06 -13.07
C PHE A 236 -4.19 -0.98 -12.98
N VAL A 237 -3.47 -0.80 -14.06
CA VAL A 237 -2.38 0.18 -14.15
C VAL A 237 -2.79 1.28 -15.10
N LYS A 238 -2.61 2.53 -14.68
CA LYS A 238 -2.94 3.70 -15.47
C LYS A 238 -2.03 3.81 -16.69
N ALA A 239 -2.58 4.19 -17.82
CA ALA A 239 -1.79 4.48 -19.03
C ALA A 239 -0.76 5.59 -18.77
N GLY A 240 0.46 5.37 -19.26
CA GLY A 240 1.62 6.25 -19.01
C GLY A 240 2.40 5.93 -17.75
N ALA A 241 1.93 4.98 -16.93
CA ALA A 241 2.64 4.58 -15.73
C ALA A 241 3.95 3.84 -16.06
N VAL A 242 4.98 4.14 -15.26
CA VAL A 242 6.25 3.42 -15.22
C VAL A 242 6.39 2.89 -13.79
N ILE A 243 6.24 1.59 -13.58
CA ILE A 243 6.28 0.98 -12.25
C ILE A 243 7.68 0.41 -12.00
N PRO A 244 8.48 1.01 -11.10
CA PRO A 244 9.77 0.48 -10.72
C PRO A 244 9.59 -0.74 -9.83
N MET A 245 10.36 -1.78 -10.09
CA MET A 245 10.29 -3.05 -9.36
C MET A 245 11.69 -3.57 -9.05
N TRP A 246 11.82 -4.13 -7.86
CA TRP A 246 13.01 -4.86 -7.43
C TRP A 246 12.94 -6.34 -7.84
N PRO A 247 14.09 -7.04 -7.84
CA PRO A 247 14.09 -8.50 -7.91
C PRO A 247 13.40 -9.09 -6.67
N ILE A 248 12.93 -10.34 -6.79
CA ILE A 248 12.38 -11.09 -5.65
C ILE A 248 13.50 -11.38 -4.66
N MET A 249 13.24 -11.08 -3.38
CA MET A 249 14.14 -11.32 -2.26
C MET A 249 13.40 -11.98 -1.10
N GLN A 250 14.10 -12.75 -0.27
CA GLN A 250 13.55 -13.33 0.96
C GLN A 250 13.42 -12.29 2.08
N TYR A 251 14.30 -11.30 2.08
CA TYR A 251 14.27 -10.15 3.00
C TYR A 251 14.96 -8.94 2.36
N VAL A 252 14.59 -7.74 2.79
CA VAL A 252 15.18 -6.49 2.27
C VAL A 252 16.67 -6.44 2.60
N GLY A 253 17.50 -6.18 1.57
CA GLY A 253 18.96 -6.15 1.71
C GLY A 253 19.63 -7.51 1.59
N GLN A 254 18.93 -8.57 1.16
CA GLN A 254 19.54 -9.88 0.84
C GLN A 254 20.62 -9.77 -0.22
N MET A 255 20.41 -8.90 -1.19
CA MET A 255 21.37 -8.61 -2.27
C MET A 255 21.33 -7.14 -2.62
N PRO A 256 22.43 -6.57 -3.15
CA PRO A 256 22.40 -5.25 -3.76
C PRO A 256 21.40 -5.22 -4.94
N VAL A 257 20.65 -4.15 -5.07
CA VAL A 257 19.80 -3.92 -6.25
C VAL A 257 20.63 -3.19 -7.30
N GLU A 258 21.27 -3.94 -8.18
CA GLU A 258 22.09 -3.39 -9.27
C GLU A 258 21.24 -3.03 -10.50
N GLU A 259 20.11 -3.72 -10.68
CA GLU A 259 19.21 -3.50 -11.80
C GLU A 259 17.78 -3.22 -11.30
N LEU A 260 17.17 -2.20 -11.87
CA LEU A 260 15.78 -1.84 -11.61
C LEU A 260 14.93 -2.26 -12.81
N LEU A 261 13.94 -3.13 -12.58
CA LEU A 261 12.96 -3.46 -13.60
C LEU A 261 11.92 -2.33 -13.70
N LEU A 262 11.72 -1.79 -14.88
CA LEU A 262 10.67 -0.81 -15.15
C LEU A 262 9.54 -1.48 -15.96
N LYS A 263 8.36 -1.65 -15.36
CA LYS A 263 7.15 -2.04 -16.12
C LYS A 263 6.51 -0.78 -16.67
N VAL A 264 6.44 -0.67 -18.00
CA VAL A 264 5.93 0.51 -18.71
C VAL A 264 4.60 0.21 -19.35
N TYR A 265 3.63 1.08 -19.13
CA TYR A 265 2.29 0.98 -19.70
C TYR A 265 2.05 2.13 -20.68
N ALA A 266 1.69 1.78 -21.93
CA ALA A 266 1.59 2.75 -23.02
C ALA A 266 0.64 3.92 -22.67
N GLY A 267 1.13 5.15 -22.85
CA GLY A 267 0.41 6.38 -22.51
C GLY A 267 1.38 7.53 -22.26
N ASN A 268 0.85 8.61 -21.70
CA ASN A 268 1.64 9.76 -21.29
C ASN A 268 1.57 9.90 -19.76
N GLY A 269 2.72 9.94 -19.10
CA GLY A 269 2.79 10.10 -17.66
C GLY A 269 4.20 10.24 -17.13
N GLU A 270 4.30 10.60 -15.88
CA GLU A 270 5.56 10.71 -15.16
C GLU A 270 5.43 9.98 -13.81
N ILE A 271 6.51 9.34 -13.37
CA ILE A 271 6.64 8.80 -12.02
C ILE A 271 7.94 9.29 -11.40
N ALA A 272 7.92 9.50 -10.08
CA ALA A 272 9.09 9.79 -9.30
C ALA A 272 9.45 8.59 -8.42
N LEU A 273 10.67 8.10 -8.54
CA LEU A 273 11.29 7.08 -7.69
C LEU A 273 12.22 7.76 -6.70
N TYR A 274 12.00 7.52 -5.41
CA TYR A 274 12.83 7.99 -4.31
C TYR A 274 13.82 6.93 -3.88
N GLU A 275 15.06 7.34 -3.62
CA GLU A 275 16.10 6.47 -3.10
C GLU A 275 16.94 7.21 -2.06
N ASP A 276 17.26 6.52 -0.96
CA ASP A 276 18.19 6.90 0.09
C ASP A 276 18.89 5.64 0.63
N ALA A 277 19.65 5.75 1.69
CA ALA A 277 20.36 4.63 2.29
C ALA A 277 19.43 3.52 2.88
N GLY A 278 18.12 3.75 2.97
CA GLY A 278 17.14 2.83 3.57
C GLY A 278 17.19 2.78 5.09
N GLU A 279 18.27 3.23 5.70
CA GLU A 279 18.54 3.24 7.14
C GLU A 279 19.14 4.59 7.56
N GLY A 280 19.07 4.90 8.86
CA GLY A 280 19.59 6.15 9.40
C GLY A 280 18.79 7.39 8.98
N LEU A 281 19.34 8.57 9.24
CA LEU A 281 18.67 9.86 9.07
C LEU A 281 19.39 10.81 8.09
N ALA A 282 20.37 10.32 7.33
CA ALA A 282 21.16 11.13 6.38
C ALA A 282 20.29 11.83 5.32
N TYR A 283 19.14 11.22 4.96
CA TYR A 283 18.16 11.85 4.05
C TYR A 283 17.67 13.22 4.53
N GLN A 284 17.63 13.48 5.85
CA GLN A 284 17.22 14.77 6.42
C GLN A 284 18.26 15.87 6.09
N SER A 285 19.51 15.49 5.83
CA SER A 285 20.60 16.37 5.43
C SER A 285 20.80 16.40 3.91
N GLY A 286 19.88 15.83 3.13
CA GLY A 286 19.90 15.87 1.67
C GLY A 286 20.54 14.65 1.01
N ASP A 287 20.94 13.64 1.76
CA ASP A 287 21.52 12.40 1.21
C ASP A 287 20.40 11.46 0.71
N TYR A 288 19.81 11.86 -0.40
CA TYR A 288 18.80 11.13 -1.14
C TYR A 288 18.78 11.58 -2.59
N ARG A 289 18.07 10.81 -3.45
CA ARG A 289 17.78 11.21 -4.83
C ARG A 289 16.35 10.90 -5.24
N TRP A 290 15.90 11.66 -6.24
CA TRP A 290 14.71 11.36 -7.02
C TRP A 290 15.12 11.05 -8.46
N LEU A 291 14.58 9.96 -8.99
CA LEU A 291 14.63 9.63 -10.41
C LEU A 291 13.22 9.82 -10.97
N TYR A 292 13.10 10.67 -11.98
CA TYR A 292 11.83 10.94 -12.65
C TYR A 292 11.83 10.25 -14.00
N PHE A 293 10.89 9.37 -14.23
CA PHE A 293 10.70 8.67 -15.50
C PHE A 293 9.48 9.23 -16.19
N THR A 294 9.64 9.72 -17.41
CA THR A 294 8.56 10.25 -18.24
C THR A 294 8.31 9.31 -19.40
N CYS A 295 7.10 8.75 -19.48
CA CYS A 295 6.64 7.95 -20.62
C CYS A 295 5.83 8.81 -21.57
N ARG A 296 6.10 8.72 -22.88
CA ARG A 296 5.31 9.38 -23.93
C ARG A 296 5.00 8.43 -25.07
N SER A 297 3.74 8.41 -25.47
CA SER A 297 3.31 7.73 -26.68
C SER A 297 3.69 8.57 -27.91
N MET A 298 4.26 7.92 -28.91
CA MET A 298 4.67 8.56 -30.16
C MET A 298 3.58 8.37 -31.23
N PRO A 299 3.42 9.34 -32.15
CA PRO A 299 2.64 9.11 -33.36
C PRO A 299 3.17 7.88 -34.11
N GLY A 300 2.29 6.95 -34.46
CA GLY A 300 2.68 5.69 -35.14
C GLY A 300 2.91 4.50 -34.22
N GLY A 301 2.66 4.64 -32.87
CA GLY A 301 2.59 3.50 -31.94
C GLY A 301 3.87 3.19 -31.17
N GLY A 302 4.91 4.01 -31.25
CA GLY A 302 6.12 3.89 -30.44
C GLY A 302 5.95 4.49 -29.04
N LEU A 303 6.89 4.17 -28.14
CA LEU A 303 7.03 4.79 -26.81
C LEU A 303 8.43 5.39 -26.66
N THR A 304 8.51 6.54 -26.01
CA THR A 304 9.77 7.06 -25.45
C THR A 304 9.71 7.06 -23.94
N ILE A 305 10.84 6.73 -23.32
CA ILE A 305 11.04 6.83 -21.88
C ILE A 305 12.25 7.73 -21.69
N ASP A 306 12.00 8.91 -21.13
CA ASP A 306 13.04 9.82 -20.70
C ASP A 306 13.19 9.73 -19.19
N TRP A 307 14.39 10.02 -18.69
CA TRP A 307 14.60 10.08 -17.25
C TRP A 307 15.49 11.25 -16.87
N ARG A 308 15.30 11.76 -15.67
CA ARG A 308 16.15 12.78 -15.05
C ARG A 308 16.37 12.49 -13.58
N ARG A 309 17.48 12.94 -13.06
CA ARG A 309 17.86 12.79 -11.66
C ARG A 309 17.86 14.14 -10.95
N ALA A 310 17.44 14.15 -9.67
CA ALA A 310 17.61 15.25 -8.74
C ALA A 310 18.10 14.69 -7.39
N GLY A 311 19.05 15.38 -6.74
CA GLY A 311 19.67 14.95 -5.48
C GLY A 311 21.06 14.34 -5.66
N THR A 312 21.67 13.97 -4.55
CA THR A 312 23.11 13.64 -4.45
C THR A 312 23.41 12.18 -4.19
N TYR A 313 22.43 11.42 -3.68
CA TYR A 313 22.56 9.99 -3.35
C TYR A 313 22.88 9.10 -4.55
#